data_4c200e2447dc163bec4b9b5651687f79
#
_entry.id   4c200e2447dc163bec4b9b5651687f79
#
_cell.length_a   1.000
_cell.length_b   1.000
_cell.length_c   1.000
_cell.angle_alpha   90.00
_cell.angle_beta   90.00
_cell.angle_gamma   90.00
#
_symmetry.space_group_name_H-M   'P 1'
#
loop_
_entity.id
_entity.type
_entity.pdbx_description
1 polymer ?
#
loop_
_entity_poly.entity_id
_entity_poly.type
_entity_poly.pdbx_seq_one_letter_code
_entity_poly.pdbx_strand_id
1 'polypeptide(L)'
;NIESFIQYKDYEAGPDAIANIEDEAYKTYLLTFDKNGDGKLDKTEVEAITEINIKGLGIKSLKGVEYVNFTNVRKLDCSDNELTELPVAGFFTNLEEIDFSNNQLTGRIELNKCKKLRILKGSGNMLEEVAFENSVLESVDLSNNQLTPLPVFV
;
A
#
# COMPACT_ATOMS: atom_id res chain seq x y z
N ASN A 1 12.34 19.23 27.67
CA ASN A 1 12.94 20.44 27.15
C ASN A 1 12.68 20.56 25.64
N ILE A 2 13.09 21.63 25.03
CA ILE A 2 12.83 21.90 23.62
C ILE A 2 13.52 20.88 22.73
N GLU A 3 14.73 20.46 23.05
CA GLU A 3 15.45 19.45 22.26
C GLU A 3 14.74 18.11 22.28
N SER A 4 14.27 17.69 23.45
CA SER A 4 13.51 16.44 23.56
C SER A 4 12.19 16.52 22.82
N PHE A 5 11.55 17.66 22.83
CA PHE A 5 10.32 17.88 22.09
C PHE A 5 10.55 17.82 20.57
N ILE A 6 11.61 18.45 20.10
CA ILE A 6 11.99 18.41 18.68
C ILE A 6 12.29 16.99 18.24
N GLN A 7 13.09 16.24 19.03
CA GLN A 7 13.41 14.84 18.74
C GLN A 7 12.17 13.95 18.71
N TYR A 8 11.25 14.18 19.64
CA TYR A 8 9.99 13.44 19.69
C TYR A 8 9.16 13.70 18.44
N LYS A 9 9.07 14.95 18.01
CA LYS A 9 8.36 15.32 16.79
C LYS A 9 8.98 14.67 15.55
N ASP A 10 10.30 14.71 15.46
CA ASP A 10 11.02 14.09 14.35
C ASP A 10 10.81 12.57 14.36
N TYR A 11 10.77 11.96 15.53
CA TYR A 11 10.51 10.54 15.67
C TYR A 11 9.10 10.18 15.21
N GLU A 12 8.07 10.96 15.58
CA GLU A 12 6.69 10.74 15.13
C GLU A 12 6.53 10.87 13.62
N ALA A 13 7.11 11.91 13.05
CA ALA A 13 7.02 12.21 11.62
C ALA A 13 8.08 11.47 10.81
N GLY A 14 9.18 11.12 11.48
CA GLY A 14 10.43 10.80 10.82
C GLY A 14 11.04 12.02 10.13
N PRO A 15 12.35 12.21 10.17
CA PRO A 15 12.98 13.29 9.39
C PRO A 15 12.74 13.10 7.89
N ASP A 16 12.58 11.85 7.46
CA ASP A 16 12.23 11.51 6.11
C ASP A 16 11.41 10.21 6.14
N ALA A 17 10.11 10.33 5.97
CA ALA A 17 9.20 9.19 6.03
C ALA A 17 9.51 8.13 4.97
N ILE A 18 10.15 8.50 3.87
CA ILE A 18 10.46 7.58 2.77
C ILE A 18 11.92 7.13 2.75
N ALA A 19 12.69 7.41 3.80
CA ALA A 19 14.10 7.03 3.85
C ALA A 19 14.31 5.52 3.69
N ASN A 20 13.36 4.72 4.14
CA ASN A 20 13.44 3.25 4.10
C ASN A 20 12.78 2.63 2.86
N ILE A 21 12.28 3.42 1.95
CA ILE A 21 11.74 2.91 0.68
C ILE A 21 12.92 2.44 -0.17
N GLU A 22 12.93 1.15 -0.49
CA GLU A 22 14.05 0.52 -1.18
C GLU A 22 13.98 0.68 -2.71
N ASP A 23 12.77 0.65 -3.28
CA ASP A 23 12.59 0.71 -4.72
C ASP A 23 12.70 2.16 -5.21
N GLU A 24 13.64 2.42 -6.10
CA GLU A 24 13.92 3.77 -6.59
C GLU A 24 12.75 4.36 -7.38
N ALA A 25 12.04 3.57 -8.18
CA ALA A 25 10.88 4.05 -8.93
C ALA A 25 9.75 4.43 -7.99
N TYR A 26 9.53 3.66 -6.96
CA TYR A 26 8.53 3.97 -5.95
C TYR A 26 8.90 5.22 -5.17
N LYS A 27 10.15 5.31 -4.75
CA LYS A 27 10.65 6.48 -4.03
C LYS A 27 10.55 7.75 -4.86
N THR A 28 10.92 7.68 -6.13
CA THR A 28 10.81 8.81 -7.06
C THR A 28 9.35 9.28 -7.20
N TYR A 29 8.42 8.33 -7.30
CA TYR A 29 7.00 8.67 -7.33
C TYR A 29 6.57 9.39 -6.05
N LEU A 30 6.93 8.85 -4.89
CA LEU A 30 6.55 9.46 -3.61
C LEU A 30 7.13 10.87 -3.44
N LEU A 31 8.30 11.15 -3.99
CA LEU A 31 8.88 12.47 -3.96
C LEU A 31 8.10 13.52 -4.76
N THR A 32 7.14 13.09 -5.58
CA THR A 32 6.22 14.05 -6.23
C THR A 32 5.33 14.77 -5.22
N PHE A 33 5.20 14.23 -4.01
CA PHE A 33 4.45 14.84 -2.91
C PHE A 33 5.30 15.73 -2.00
N ASP A 34 6.57 15.87 -2.32
CA ASP A 34 7.49 16.79 -1.62
C ASP A 34 7.21 18.23 -2.05
N LYS A 35 6.41 18.91 -1.25
CA LYS A 35 5.94 20.26 -1.60
C LYS A 35 6.96 21.35 -1.32
N ASN A 36 7.78 21.16 -0.30
CA ASN A 36 8.78 22.16 0.08
C ASN A 36 10.12 21.97 -0.61
N GLY A 37 10.28 20.90 -1.39
CA GLY A 37 11.46 20.66 -2.20
C GLY A 37 12.71 20.27 -1.41
N ASP A 38 12.55 19.76 -0.19
CA ASP A 38 13.70 19.38 0.65
C ASP A 38 14.23 17.97 0.38
N GLY A 39 13.60 17.24 -0.54
CA GLY A 39 14.01 15.87 -0.89
C GLY A 39 13.53 14.83 0.10
N LYS A 40 12.60 15.18 0.97
CA LYS A 40 12.06 14.31 2.01
C LYS A 40 10.54 14.41 2.03
N LEU A 41 9.89 13.45 2.67
CA LEU A 41 8.46 13.57 2.98
C LEU A 41 8.29 13.66 4.50
N ASP A 42 7.74 14.77 4.95
CA ASP A 42 7.37 14.95 6.36
C ASP A 42 5.95 14.45 6.60
N LYS A 43 5.54 14.46 7.86
CA LYS A 43 4.22 14.00 8.27
C LYS A 43 3.09 14.74 7.57
N THR A 44 3.19 16.05 7.43
CA THR A 44 2.17 16.87 6.77
C THR A 44 2.02 16.50 5.31
N GLU A 45 3.13 16.30 4.61
CA GLU A 45 3.12 15.89 3.21
C GLU A 45 2.52 14.50 3.05
N VAL A 46 2.87 13.55 3.91
CA VAL A 46 2.31 12.20 3.91
C VAL A 46 0.80 12.23 4.19
N GLU A 47 0.36 13.00 5.16
CA GLU A 47 -1.06 13.11 5.50
C GLU A 47 -1.90 13.73 4.38
N ALA A 48 -1.30 14.48 3.49
CA ALA A 48 -1.97 15.06 2.35
C ALA A 48 -2.18 14.07 1.19
N ILE A 49 -1.54 12.90 1.24
CA ILE A 49 -1.66 11.90 0.18
C ILE A 49 -2.96 11.13 0.37
N THR A 50 -3.86 11.22 -0.60
CA THR A 50 -5.14 10.52 -0.59
C THR A 50 -5.22 9.41 -1.62
N GLU A 51 -4.34 9.43 -2.61
CA GLU A 51 -4.31 8.46 -3.70
C GLU A 51 -2.86 8.20 -4.10
N ILE A 52 -2.53 6.93 -4.30
CA ILE A 52 -1.23 6.52 -4.84
C ILE A 52 -1.48 5.75 -6.12
N ASN A 53 -0.95 6.27 -7.22
CA ASN A 53 -1.03 5.61 -8.52
C ASN A 53 0.38 5.36 -9.06
N ILE A 54 0.83 4.12 -8.88
CA ILE A 54 2.15 3.68 -9.30
C ILE A 54 2.05 2.61 -10.39
N LYS A 55 0.95 2.61 -11.12
CA LYS A 55 0.70 1.66 -12.21
C LYS A 55 1.81 1.72 -13.26
N GLY A 56 2.34 0.56 -13.60
CA GLY A 56 3.24 0.43 -14.75
C GLY A 56 4.59 1.11 -14.62
N LEU A 57 5.09 1.30 -13.40
CA LEU A 57 6.37 1.98 -13.18
C LEU A 57 7.56 1.04 -13.03
N GLY A 58 7.37 -0.27 -13.25
CA GLY A 58 8.44 -1.25 -13.10
C GLY A 58 8.86 -1.47 -11.66
N ILE A 59 7.94 -1.27 -10.73
CA ILE A 59 8.24 -1.38 -9.31
C ILE A 59 8.31 -2.85 -8.90
N LYS A 60 9.38 -3.19 -8.18
CA LYS A 60 9.66 -4.56 -7.74
C LYS A 60 9.33 -4.79 -6.27
N SER A 61 9.24 -3.74 -5.48
CA SER A 61 9.01 -3.85 -4.04
C SER A 61 8.36 -2.59 -3.48
N LEU A 62 7.48 -2.80 -2.52
CA LEU A 62 6.92 -1.70 -1.71
C LEU A 62 7.58 -1.64 -0.33
N LYS A 63 8.68 -2.36 -0.12
CA LYS A 63 9.37 -2.37 1.17
C LYS A 63 9.77 -0.97 1.61
N GLY A 64 9.62 -0.73 2.90
CA GLY A 64 9.77 0.59 3.49
C GLY A 64 8.44 1.24 3.82
N VAL A 65 7.33 0.72 3.24
CA VAL A 65 5.98 1.23 3.50
C VAL A 65 5.60 1.11 4.98
N GLU A 66 6.16 0.14 5.69
CA GLU A 66 5.90 -0.09 7.11
C GLU A 66 6.40 1.07 8.01
N TYR A 67 7.25 1.93 7.48
CA TYR A 67 7.73 3.11 8.17
C TYR A 67 6.97 4.38 7.81
N VAL A 68 5.98 4.26 6.92
CA VAL A 68 5.18 5.39 6.45
C VAL A 68 3.73 5.14 6.81
N ASN A 69 3.13 6.08 7.53
CA ASN A 69 1.73 5.95 7.92
C ASN A 69 0.82 6.66 6.90
N PHE A 70 0.38 5.92 5.89
CA PHE A 70 -0.50 6.43 4.85
C PHE A 70 -1.97 6.45 5.30
N THR A 71 -2.26 7.18 6.39
CA THR A 71 -3.60 7.16 7.01
C THR A 71 -4.71 7.69 6.11
N ASN A 72 -4.41 8.57 5.19
CA ASN A 72 -5.42 9.22 4.36
C ASN A 72 -5.50 8.67 2.93
N VAL A 73 -4.69 7.68 2.61
CA VAL A 73 -4.75 7.04 1.29
C VAL A 73 -5.99 6.16 1.22
N ARG A 74 -6.85 6.46 0.26
CA ARG A 74 -8.11 5.74 0.01
C ARG A 74 -8.05 4.87 -1.23
N LYS A 75 -7.13 5.16 -2.13
CA LYS A 75 -6.96 4.42 -3.37
C LYS A 75 -5.49 4.14 -3.63
N LEU A 76 -5.17 2.88 -3.88
CA LEU A 76 -3.84 2.43 -4.25
C LEU A 76 -3.94 1.63 -5.55
N ASP A 77 -3.30 2.14 -6.60
CA ASP A 77 -3.14 1.41 -7.86
C ASP A 77 -1.66 1.08 -8.05
N CYS A 78 -1.31 -0.18 -7.80
CA CYS A 78 0.03 -0.72 -8.03
C CYS A 78 0.02 -1.81 -9.10
N SER A 79 -0.97 -1.76 -9.98
CA SER A 79 -1.10 -2.74 -11.07
C SER A 79 0.04 -2.61 -12.10
N ASP A 80 0.23 -3.66 -12.87
CA ASP A 80 1.21 -3.70 -13.96
C ASP A 80 2.63 -3.39 -13.50
N ASN A 81 3.04 -4.01 -12.41
CA ASN A 81 4.39 -3.92 -11.86
C ASN A 81 4.99 -5.33 -11.72
N GLU A 82 6.06 -5.47 -10.97
CA GLU A 82 6.76 -6.73 -10.76
C GLU A 82 6.78 -7.12 -9.28
N LEU A 83 5.71 -6.80 -8.56
CA LEU A 83 5.63 -7.08 -7.13
C LEU A 83 5.50 -8.57 -6.85
N THR A 84 6.29 -9.06 -5.91
CA THR A 84 6.21 -10.43 -5.38
C THR A 84 5.54 -10.49 -4.02
N GLU A 85 5.38 -9.36 -3.35
CA GLU A 85 4.73 -9.20 -2.06
C GLU A 85 3.85 -7.96 -2.07
N LEU A 86 2.83 -7.94 -1.22
CA LEU A 86 1.93 -6.80 -1.09
C LEU A 86 1.78 -6.41 0.38
N PRO A 87 2.74 -5.65 0.94
CA PRO A 87 2.73 -5.29 2.36
C PRO A 87 1.82 -4.09 2.62
N VAL A 88 0.52 -4.25 2.45
CA VAL A 88 -0.44 -3.14 2.61
C VAL A 88 -1.25 -3.22 3.90
N ALA A 89 -1.38 -4.40 4.49
CA ALA A 89 -2.18 -4.59 5.70
C ALA A 89 -1.57 -3.81 6.86
N GLY A 90 -2.38 -2.99 7.52
CA GLY A 90 -1.94 -2.19 8.65
C GLY A 90 -1.28 -0.87 8.30
N PHE A 91 -0.91 -0.65 7.03
CA PHE A 91 -0.25 0.60 6.60
C PHE A 91 -1.19 1.50 5.78
N PHE A 92 -2.28 0.93 5.31
CA PHE A 92 -3.30 1.63 4.52
C PHE A 92 -4.67 1.36 5.12
N THR A 93 -4.88 1.78 6.36
CA THR A 93 -6.07 1.40 7.14
C THR A 93 -7.37 2.03 6.64
N ASN A 94 -7.30 3.12 5.86
CA ASN A 94 -8.46 3.79 5.29
C ASN A 94 -8.65 3.49 3.81
N LEU A 95 -7.97 2.48 3.29
CA LEU A 95 -8.05 2.11 1.89
C LEU A 95 -9.46 1.68 1.50
N GLU A 96 -10.00 2.26 0.43
CA GLU A 96 -11.32 1.95 -0.12
C GLU A 96 -11.22 1.21 -1.44
N GLU A 97 -10.18 1.44 -2.21
CA GLU A 97 -9.93 0.76 -3.47
C GLU A 97 -8.47 0.34 -3.58
N ILE A 98 -8.26 -0.88 -4.04
CA ILE A 98 -6.92 -1.39 -4.34
C ILE A 98 -6.92 -2.12 -5.68
N ASP A 99 -5.90 -1.86 -6.47
CA ASP A 99 -5.62 -2.60 -7.70
C ASP A 99 -4.17 -3.07 -7.69
N PHE A 100 -3.98 -4.37 -7.55
CA PHE A 100 -2.67 -5.03 -7.63
C PHE A 100 -2.60 -6.01 -8.80
N SER A 101 -3.44 -5.82 -9.80
CA SER A 101 -3.49 -6.70 -10.98
C SER A 101 -2.16 -6.75 -11.72
N ASN A 102 -1.89 -7.88 -12.36
CA ASN A 102 -0.72 -8.06 -13.21
C ASN A 102 0.60 -7.77 -12.49
N ASN A 103 0.81 -8.51 -11.44
CA ASN A 103 2.07 -8.56 -10.71
C ASN A 103 2.53 -10.03 -10.65
N GLN A 104 3.44 -10.34 -9.75
CA GLN A 104 3.98 -11.69 -9.56
C GLN A 104 3.70 -12.17 -8.13
N LEU A 105 2.54 -11.82 -7.61
CA LEU A 105 2.15 -12.16 -6.24
C LEU A 105 1.82 -13.65 -6.16
N THR A 106 2.30 -14.29 -5.10
CA THR A 106 2.10 -15.73 -4.86
C THR A 106 1.53 -15.95 -3.45
N GLY A 107 1.01 -17.14 -3.23
CA GLY A 107 0.58 -17.59 -1.92
C GLY A 107 -0.65 -16.83 -1.41
N ARG A 108 -0.57 -16.37 -0.18
CA ARG A 108 -1.67 -15.73 0.52
C ARG A 108 -1.43 -14.23 0.69
N ILE A 109 -2.45 -13.44 0.40
CA ILE A 109 -2.49 -12.01 0.73
C ILE A 109 -3.52 -11.79 1.82
N GLU A 110 -3.18 -10.94 2.79
CA GLU A 110 -4.05 -10.64 3.90
C GLU A 110 -4.45 -9.16 3.89
N LEU A 111 -5.76 -8.92 3.80
CA LEU A 111 -6.33 -7.58 3.74
C LEU A 111 -7.30 -7.33 4.90
N ASN A 112 -7.20 -8.11 5.98
CA ASN A 112 -8.14 -8.08 7.09
C ASN A 112 -8.22 -6.72 7.79
N LYS A 113 -7.16 -5.94 7.74
CA LYS A 113 -7.12 -4.62 8.37
C LYS A 113 -7.69 -3.52 7.49
N CYS A 114 -7.94 -3.81 6.23
CA CYS A 114 -8.55 -2.86 5.29
C CYS A 114 -10.07 -2.91 5.39
N LYS A 115 -10.61 -2.47 6.51
CA LYS A 115 -12.03 -2.62 6.83
C LYS A 115 -12.96 -1.77 5.97
N LYS A 116 -12.43 -0.78 5.27
CA LYS A 116 -13.21 0.14 4.43
C LYS A 116 -13.12 -0.20 2.95
N LEU A 117 -12.45 -1.30 2.61
CA LEU A 117 -12.21 -1.68 1.23
C LEU A 117 -13.53 -2.03 0.53
N ARG A 118 -13.82 -1.36 -0.58
CA ARG A 118 -15.01 -1.55 -1.41
C ARG A 118 -14.69 -2.21 -2.73
N ILE A 119 -13.53 -1.89 -3.31
CA ILE A 119 -13.13 -2.39 -4.62
C ILE A 119 -11.78 -3.08 -4.50
N LEU A 120 -11.75 -4.35 -4.89
CA LEU A 120 -10.56 -5.18 -4.85
C LEU A 120 -10.30 -5.74 -6.24
N LYS A 121 -9.20 -5.33 -6.87
CA LYS A 121 -8.77 -5.81 -8.17
C LYS A 121 -7.39 -6.44 -8.05
N GLY A 122 -7.29 -7.71 -8.36
CA GLY A 122 -6.04 -8.45 -8.22
C GLY A 122 -5.87 -9.55 -9.26
N SER A 123 -6.44 -9.37 -10.44
CA SER A 123 -6.32 -10.37 -11.51
C SER A 123 -4.87 -10.50 -12.02
N GLY A 124 -4.56 -11.63 -12.65
CA GLY A 124 -3.26 -11.79 -13.30
C GLY A 124 -2.08 -11.91 -12.34
N ASN A 125 -2.25 -12.65 -11.27
CA ASN A 125 -1.19 -13.00 -10.33
C ASN A 125 -1.14 -14.53 -10.18
N MET A 126 -0.45 -15.02 -9.17
CA MET A 126 -0.37 -16.46 -8.85
C MET A 126 -0.83 -16.71 -7.41
N LEU A 127 -1.86 -15.98 -6.99
CA LEU A 127 -2.37 -16.08 -5.62
C LEU A 127 -3.15 -17.36 -5.40
N GLU A 128 -2.95 -17.96 -4.24
CA GLU A 128 -3.69 -19.14 -3.79
C GLU A 128 -4.81 -18.79 -2.82
N GLU A 129 -4.66 -17.69 -2.09
CA GLU A 129 -5.63 -17.24 -1.10
C GLU A 129 -5.59 -15.74 -0.91
N VAL A 130 -6.75 -15.12 -0.77
CA VAL A 130 -6.88 -13.71 -0.36
C VAL A 130 -7.81 -13.69 0.84
N ALA A 131 -7.30 -13.23 1.99
CA ALA A 131 -8.06 -13.13 3.21
C ALA A 131 -8.52 -11.70 3.43
N PHE A 132 -9.80 -11.53 3.66
CA PHE A 132 -10.38 -10.24 4.04
C PHE A 132 -11.57 -10.45 4.95
N GLU A 133 -11.74 -9.54 5.88
CA GLU A 133 -12.88 -9.52 6.81
C GLU A 133 -13.55 -8.17 6.70
N ASN A 134 -14.53 -8.07 5.81
CA ASN A 134 -15.25 -6.83 5.71
C ASN A 134 -16.61 -7.07 5.06
N SER A 135 -17.59 -6.27 5.45
CA SER A 135 -18.96 -6.36 4.94
C SER A 135 -19.29 -5.28 3.93
N VAL A 136 -18.31 -4.47 3.52
CA VAL A 136 -18.55 -3.34 2.62
C VAL A 136 -18.02 -3.55 1.21
N LEU A 137 -17.42 -4.71 0.92
CA LEU A 137 -16.94 -5.03 -0.43
C LEU A 137 -18.09 -4.99 -1.43
N GLU A 138 -17.91 -4.25 -2.49
CA GLU A 138 -18.87 -4.07 -3.57
C GLU A 138 -18.44 -4.77 -4.85
N SER A 139 -17.12 -4.82 -5.10
CA SER A 139 -16.57 -5.37 -6.34
C SER A 139 -15.27 -6.09 -6.06
N VAL A 140 -15.15 -7.31 -6.56
CA VAL A 140 -13.94 -8.14 -6.43
C VAL A 140 -13.65 -8.77 -7.78
N ASP A 141 -12.41 -8.58 -8.25
CA ASP A 141 -11.89 -9.28 -9.43
C ASP A 141 -10.54 -9.91 -9.07
N LEU A 142 -10.55 -11.22 -8.87
CA LEU A 142 -9.37 -12.03 -8.59
C LEU A 142 -9.17 -13.08 -9.69
N SER A 143 -9.67 -12.82 -10.87
CA SER A 143 -9.53 -13.72 -12.00
C SER A 143 -8.07 -13.95 -12.38
N ASN A 144 -7.79 -15.03 -13.09
CA ASN A 144 -6.43 -15.38 -13.54
C ASN A 144 -5.43 -15.45 -12.37
N ASN A 145 -5.82 -16.16 -11.33
CA ASN A 145 -4.99 -16.53 -10.20
C ASN A 145 -5.05 -18.06 -10.05
N GLN A 146 -4.51 -18.58 -8.95
CA GLN A 146 -4.50 -19.99 -8.62
C GLN A 146 -5.28 -20.25 -7.33
N LEU A 147 -6.36 -19.51 -7.13
CA LEU A 147 -7.14 -19.60 -5.91
C LEU A 147 -7.72 -21.00 -5.71
N THR A 148 -7.52 -21.55 -4.54
CA THR A 148 -8.14 -22.80 -4.16
C THR A 148 -9.62 -22.55 -3.88
N PRO A 149 -10.52 -23.44 -4.30
CA PRO A 149 -11.93 -23.27 -3.98
C PRO A 149 -12.13 -23.23 -2.47
N LEU A 150 -12.97 -22.29 -2.03
CA LEU A 150 -13.37 -22.25 -0.64
C LEU A 150 -14.15 -23.52 -0.30
N PRO A 151 -13.96 -24.08 0.90
CA PRO A 151 -14.81 -25.18 1.35
C PRO A 151 -16.27 -24.76 1.30
N VAL A 152 -17.11 -25.65 0.78
CA VAL A 152 -18.55 -25.41 0.76
C VAL A 152 -19.09 -25.80 2.14
N PHE A 153 -19.58 -24.81 2.87
CA PHE A 153 -20.25 -25.04 4.13
C PHE A 153 -21.74 -25.22 3.88
N VAL A 154 -22.21 -26.34 4.24
CA VAL A 154 -23.64 -26.70 4.12
C VAL A 154 -24.26 -26.81 5.50
#